data_e38bc6ac836a24716b740969e9f9dc82
#
_entry.id   e38bc6ac836a24716b740969e9f9dc82
#
_cell.length_a   1.000
_cell.length_b   1.000
_cell.length_c   1.000
_cell.angle_alpha   90.00
_cell.angle_beta   90.00
_cell.angle_gamma   90.00
#
_symmetry.space_group_name_H-M   'P 1'
#
loop_
_entity.id
_entity.type
_entity.pdbx_description
1 polymer ?
#
loop_
_entity_poly.entity_id
_entity_poly.type
_entity_poly.pdbx_seq_one_letter_code
_entity_poly.pdbx_strand_id
1 'polypeptide(L)'
;MNEKPIWKKNLLVLSIAVFIAGIAFSEVMPFLPLYIDTLGNFTHKQLNFWSGFIYSGTYFVSAIISPWWGKLADKKGRKPMTLRASLGMAIVLGCMGLVTNVYQLFILRMLQGVFAGFVSNSNALVATETPKEKSGQALGTMASSFTAGNLLGPFIGGALASIFSYRVTFFITGGLLLIAFLLSLFFVHETDFKPVTEKKLDKASGVIKELRSPQLIFGLLLTTLIIQAANNSINPIVSLYVKQLMANHGNVVFISGVIAALPGIA
;
A
#
# COMPACT_ATOMS: atom_id res chain seq x y z
N MET A 1 27.95 19.16 19.02
CA MET A 1 26.72 18.98 18.22
C MET A 1 26.07 17.71 18.71
N ASN A 2 24.88 17.76 19.38
CA ASN A 2 24.18 16.57 19.82
C ASN A 2 23.62 15.87 18.59
N GLU A 3 24.26 14.81 18.15
CA GLU A 3 23.69 13.94 17.09
C GLU A 3 22.37 13.38 17.60
N LYS A 4 21.31 13.63 16.83
CA LYS A 4 19.99 13.06 17.16
C LYS A 4 20.13 11.53 17.18
N PRO A 5 19.60 10.83 18.18
CA PRO A 5 19.69 9.37 18.27
C PRO A 5 19.13 8.73 16.98
N ILE A 6 19.78 7.68 16.49
CA ILE A 6 19.52 7.01 15.19
C ILE A 6 18.03 6.71 15.00
N TRP A 7 17.34 6.24 16.05
CA TRP A 7 15.91 5.93 15.97
C TRP A 7 15.03 7.15 15.62
N LYS A 8 15.39 8.36 16.07
CA LYS A 8 14.65 9.58 15.70
C LYS A 8 14.86 9.96 14.25
N LYS A 9 16.06 9.73 13.71
CA LYS A 9 16.36 9.93 12.30
C LYS A 9 15.60 8.91 11.45
N ASN A 10 15.64 7.63 11.82
CA ASN A 10 14.88 6.58 11.17
C ASN A 10 13.38 6.86 11.18
N LEU A 11 12.83 7.27 12.33
CA LEU A 11 11.42 7.63 12.47
C LEU A 11 11.02 8.75 11.51
N LEU A 12 11.79 9.84 11.47
CA LEU A 12 11.49 10.99 10.59
C LEU A 12 11.50 10.56 9.11
N VAL A 13 12.58 9.90 8.69
CA VAL A 13 12.74 9.47 7.28
C VAL A 13 11.66 8.48 6.88
N LEU A 14 11.39 7.47 7.71
CA LEU A 14 10.38 6.46 7.41
C LEU A 14 8.95 7.02 7.49
N SER A 15 8.68 8.01 8.36
CA SER A 15 7.39 8.70 8.38
C SER A 15 7.12 9.43 7.06
N ILE A 16 8.13 10.14 6.52
CA ILE A 16 8.03 10.80 5.21
C ILE A 16 7.86 9.75 4.09
N ALA A 17 8.67 8.68 4.11
CA ALA A 17 8.60 7.64 3.10
C ALA A 17 7.26 6.88 3.14
N VAL A 18 6.71 6.63 4.32
CA VAL A 18 5.39 5.99 4.51
C VAL A 18 4.26 6.92 4.13
N PHE A 19 4.37 8.23 4.36
CA PHE A 19 3.42 9.22 3.85
C PHE A 19 3.38 9.21 2.31
N ILE A 20 4.55 9.24 1.65
CA ILE A 20 4.67 9.13 0.19
C ILE A 20 4.06 7.81 -0.30
N ALA A 21 4.34 6.69 0.37
CA ALA A 21 3.75 5.40 0.03
C ALA A 21 2.23 5.39 0.20
N GLY A 22 1.71 6.04 1.24
CA GLY A 22 0.26 6.22 1.44
C GLY A 22 -0.40 6.93 0.27
N ILE A 23 0.19 8.03 -0.22
CA ILE A 23 -0.26 8.71 -1.44
C ILE A 23 -0.23 7.72 -2.61
N ALA A 24 0.92 7.11 -2.87
CA ALA A 24 1.13 6.22 -4.01
C ALA A 24 0.18 5.01 -4.06
N PHE A 25 -0.25 4.51 -2.90
CA PHE A 25 -1.15 3.34 -2.85
C PHE A 25 -2.61 3.73 -3.07
N SER A 26 -3.02 4.91 -2.63
CA SER A 26 -4.41 5.34 -2.69
C SER A 26 -4.75 6.20 -3.92
N GLU A 27 -3.78 6.90 -4.51
CA GLU A 27 -4.02 7.79 -5.65
C GLU A 27 -4.53 7.05 -6.90
N VAL A 28 -4.15 5.77 -7.06
CA VAL A 28 -4.56 4.96 -8.21
C VAL A 28 -6.02 4.52 -8.12
N MET A 29 -6.59 4.45 -6.91
CA MET A 29 -7.93 3.91 -6.68
C MET A 29 -9.04 4.60 -7.48
N PRO A 30 -9.16 5.93 -7.52
CA PRO A 30 -10.27 6.59 -8.19
C PRO A 30 -10.21 6.51 -9.72
N PHE A 31 -9.04 6.32 -10.31
CA PHE A 31 -8.93 6.29 -11.77
C PHE A 31 -8.66 4.92 -12.37
N LEU A 32 -8.35 3.90 -11.57
CA LEU A 32 -8.04 2.56 -12.09
C LEU A 32 -9.17 1.97 -12.98
N PRO A 33 -10.46 2.01 -12.57
CA PRO A 33 -11.53 1.52 -13.41
C PRO A 33 -11.67 2.33 -14.71
N LEU A 34 -11.44 3.65 -14.64
CA LEU A 34 -11.47 4.51 -15.81
C LEU A 34 -10.28 4.24 -16.75
N TYR A 35 -9.12 3.91 -16.18
CA TYR A 35 -7.96 3.48 -16.96
C TYR A 35 -8.21 2.15 -17.67
N ILE A 36 -8.81 1.17 -16.99
CA ILE A 36 -9.19 -0.13 -17.60
C ILE A 36 -10.10 0.10 -18.80
N ASP A 37 -11.03 1.03 -18.71
CA ASP A 37 -11.96 1.38 -19.80
C ASP A 37 -11.23 1.90 -21.06
N THR A 38 -10.04 2.50 -20.88
CA THR A 38 -9.20 2.95 -22.02
C THR A 38 -8.37 1.84 -22.67
N LEU A 39 -8.29 0.65 -22.05
CA LEU A 39 -7.46 -0.47 -22.50
C LEU A 39 -8.20 -1.46 -23.41
N GLY A 40 -9.48 -1.20 -23.70
CA GLY A 40 -10.29 -2.05 -24.59
C GLY A 40 -11.75 -1.62 -24.62
N ASN A 41 -12.54 -2.31 -25.42
CA ASN A 41 -13.98 -2.10 -25.49
C ASN A 41 -14.68 -3.06 -24.52
N PHE A 42 -15.15 -2.55 -23.40
CA PHE A 42 -15.80 -3.33 -22.36
C PHE A 42 -17.28 -2.95 -22.22
N THR A 43 -18.13 -3.94 -22.03
CA THR A 43 -19.48 -3.69 -21.51
C THR A 43 -19.41 -3.27 -20.04
N HIS A 44 -20.43 -2.59 -19.52
CA HIS A 44 -20.49 -2.20 -18.09
C HIS A 44 -20.26 -3.39 -17.14
N LYS A 45 -20.80 -4.57 -17.46
CA LYS A 45 -20.58 -5.79 -16.66
C LYS A 45 -19.13 -6.25 -16.67
N GLN A 46 -18.49 -6.23 -17.84
CA GLN A 46 -17.07 -6.61 -17.99
C GLN A 46 -16.15 -5.62 -17.28
N LEU A 47 -16.45 -4.34 -17.38
CA LEU A 47 -15.64 -3.29 -16.73
C LEU A 47 -15.68 -3.41 -15.20
N ASN A 48 -16.88 -3.63 -14.63
CA ASN A 48 -17.05 -3.89 -13.21
C ASN A 48 -16.32 -5.16 -12.77
N PHE A 49 -16.42 -6.23 -13.55
CA PHE A 49 -15.71 -7.48 -13.27
C PHE A 49 -14.20 -7.29 -13.27
N TRP A 50 -13.62 -6.69 -14.33
CA TRP A 50 -12.19 -6.46 -14.42
C TRP A 50 -11.69 -5.54 -13.32
N SER A 51 -12.41 -4.47 -13.00
CA SER A 51 -12.05 -3.54 -11.92
C SER A 51 -11.97 -4.26 -10.58
N GLY A 52 -12.97 -5.04 -10.21
CA GLY A 52 -12.96 -5.82 -8.97
C GLY A 52 -11.90 -6.93 -8.98
N PHE A 53 -11.73 -7.62 -10.10
CA PHE A 53 -10.79 -8.73 -10.22
C PHE A 53 -9.33 -8.27 -10.13
N ILE A 54 -8.99 -7.19 -10.82
CA ILE A 54 -7.64 -6.59 -10.78
C ILE A 54 -7.36 -6.02 -9.38
N TYR A 55 -8.35 -5.37 -8.75
CA TYR A 55 -8.21 -4.82 -7.42
C TYR A 55 -7.99 -5.92 -6.36
N SER A 56 -8.86 -6.93 -6.34
CA SER A 56 -8.78 -8.02 -5.36
C SER A 56 -7.56 -8.90 -5.55
N GLY A 57 -7.12 -9.12 -6.79
CA GLY A 57 -5.99 -9.97 -7.12
C GLY A 57 -4.68 -9.48 -6.49
N THR A 58 -4.45 -8.17 -6.45
CA THR A 58 -3.26 -7.59 -5.78
C THR A 58 -3.20 -8.01 -4.31
N TYR A 59 -4.31 -7.89 -3.58
CA TYR A 59 -4.39 -8.26 -2.16
C TYR A 59 -4.31 -9.78 -1.96
N PHE A 60 -4.91 -10.56 -2.86
CA PHE A 60 -4.84 -12.02 -2.81
C PHE A 60 -3.40 -12.52 -2.93
N VAL A 61 -2.64 -12.04 -3.91
CA VAL A 61 -1.23 -12.39 -4.08
C VAL A 61 -0.41 -11.92 -2.87
N SER A 62 -0.66 -10.69 -2.40
CA SER A 62 0.01 -10.16 -1.20
C SER A 62 -0.23 -11.04 0.02
N ALA A 63 -1.45 -11.52 0.24
CA ALA A 63 -1.78 -12.39 1.36
C ALA A 63 -1.02 -13.72 1.33
N ILE A 64 -0.89 -14.33 0.14
CA ILE A 64 -0.16 -15.60 -0.04
C ILE A 64 1.35 -15.42 0.19
N ILE A 65 1.92 -14.34 -0.32
CA ILE A 65 3.38 -14.14 -0.33
C ILE A 65 3.89 -13.47 0.96
N SER A 66 3.03 -12.72 1.67
CA SER A 66 3.40 -11.98 2.88
C SER A 66 4.10 -12.83 3.95
N PRO A 67 3.68 -14.09 4.25
CA PRO A 67 4.37 -14.93 5.22
C PRO A 67 5.81 -15.27 4.83
N TRP A 68 6.10 -15.43 3.52
CA TRP A 68 7.45 -15.71 3.04
C TRP A 68 8.36 -14.50 3.23
N TRP A 69 7.85 -13.31 2.91
CA TRP A 69 8.59 -12.08 3.12
C TRP A 69 8.80 -11.77 4.60
N GLY A 70 7.83 -12.11 5.46
CA GLY A 70 7.97 -12.01 6.90
C GLY A 70 9.13 -12.87 7.42
N LYS A 71 9.18 -14.17 7.04
CA LYS A 71 10.29 -15.06 7.39
C LYS A 71 11.64 -14.57 6.87
N LEU A 72 11.67 -14.02 5.66
CA LEU A 72 12.90 -13.47 5.10
C LEU A 72 13.35 -12.19 5.82
N ALA A 73 12.40 -11.34 6.23
CA ALA A 73 12.68 -10.16 7.04
C ALA A 73 13.27 -10.53 8.41
N ASP A 74 12.80 -11.61 9.03
CA ASP A 74 13.33 -12.11 10.29
C ASP A 74 14.74 -12.71 10.16
N LYS A 75 15.12 -13.19 8.95
CA LYS A 75 16.45 -13.73 8.66
C LYS A 75 17.45 -12.68 8.15
N LYS A 76 17.00 -11.71 7.33
CA LYS A 76 17.89 -10.77 6.60
C LYS A 76 17.79 -9.32 7.06
N GLY A 77 16.85 -9.00 7.94
CA GLY A 77 16.61 -7.64 8.42
C GLY A 77 15.42 -6.95 7.76
N ARG A 78 14.94 -5.91 8.41
CA ARG A 78 13.76 -5.14 7.96
C ARG A 78 14.12 -4.12 6.89
N LYS A 79 15.31 -3.50 6.98
CA LYS A 79 15.76 -2.52 5.97
C LYS A 79 15.83 -3.12 4.56
N PRO A 80 16.49 -4.27 4.30
CA PRO A 80 16.52 -4.88 2.97
C PRO A 80 15.11 -5.20 2.44
N MET A 81 14.18 -5.60 3.30
CA MET A 81 12.82 -5.90 2.90
C MET A 81 12.02 -4.63 2.56
N THR A 82 12.24 -3.54 3.29
CA THR A 82 11.68 -2.22 2.98
C THR A 82 12.20 -1.72 1.62
N LEU A 83 13.50 -1.84 1.36
CA LEU A 83 14.10 -1.44 0.08
C LEU A 83 13.58 -2.29 -1.10
N ARG A 84 13.50 -3.60 -0.93
CA ARG A 84 12.92 -4.49 -1.93
C ARG A 84 11.49 -4.08 -2.28
N ALA A 85 10.67 -3.82 -1.26
CA ALA A 85 9.26 -3.49 -1.46
C ALA A 85 9.10 -2.16 -2.20
N SER A 86 9.78 -1.10 -1.79
CA SER A 86 9.68 0.22 -2.42
C SER A 86 10.21 0.22 -3.86
N LEU A 87 11.37 -0.40 -4.12
CA LEU A 87 11.94 -0.48 -5.46
C LEU A 87 11.07 -1.33 -6.39
N GLY A 88 10.65 -2.51 -5.94
CA GLY A 88 9.80 -3.39 -6.74
C GLY A 88 8.47 -2.74 -7.09
N MET A 89 7.83 -2.05 -6.14
CA MET A 89 6.60 -1.31 -6.39
C MET A 89 6.82 -0.11 -7.32
N ALA A 90 7.94 0.63 -7.18
CA ALA A 90 8.27 1.75 -8.05
C ALA A 90 8.37 1.30 -9.52
N ILE A 91 9.08 0.19 -9.77
CA ILE A 91 9.23 -0.39 -11.11
C ILE A 91 7.87 -0.87 -11.64
N VAL A 92 7.13 -1.63 -10.85
CA VAL A 92 5.85 -2.21 -11.29
C VAL A 92 4.84 -1.11 -11.62
N LEU A 93 4.73 -0.06 -10.78
CA LEU A 93 3.83 1.07 -11.05
C LEU A 93 4.27 1.86 -12.26
N GLY A 94 5.58 2.10 -12.44
CA GLY A 94 6.09 2.70 -13.67
C GLY A 94 5.71 1.89 -14.90
N CYS A 95 5.86 0.56 -14.86
CA CYS A 95 5.45 -0.33 -15.95
C CYS A 95 3.94 -0.31 -16.24
N MET A 96 3.09 -0.04 -15.24
CA MET A 96 1.64 0.10 -15.47
C MET A 96 1.30 1.29 -16.39
N GLY A 97 2.15 2.32 -16.45
CA GLY A 97 2.02 3.41 -17.42
C GLY A 97 2.25 2.99 -18.89
N LEU A 98 2.89 1.84 -19.13
CA LEU A 98 3.24 1.33 -20.46
C LEU A 98 2.25 0.29 -20.99
N VAL A 99 1.30 -0.19 -20.19
CA VAL A 99 0.40 -1.26 -20.61
C VAL A 99 -0.51 -0.84 -21.77
N THR A 100 -0.82 -1.81 -22.61
CA THR A 100 -1.67 -1.62 -23.80
C THR A 100 -2.96 -2.42 -23.73
N ASN A 101 -3.09 -3.35 -22.79
CA ASN A 101 -4.28 -4.18 -22.61
C ASN A 101 -4.50 -4.54 -21.13
N VAL A 102 -5.70 -4.99 -20.82
CA VAL A 102 -6.14 -5.32 -19.45
C VAL A 102 -5.37 -6.49 -18.83
N TYR A 103 -4.90 -7.44 -19.64
CA TYR A 103 -4.17 -8.61 -19.15
C TYR A 103 -2.78 -8.23 -18.63
N GLN A 104 -2.07 -7.33 -19.34
CA GLN A 104 -0.80 -6.78 -18.86
C GLN A 104 -0.98 -6.02 -17.55
N LEU A 105 -2.02 -5.21 -17.44
CA LEU A 105 -2.36 -4.51 -16.21
C LEU A 105 -2.63 -5.49 -15.07
N PHE A 106 -3.38 -6.57 -15.33
CA PHE A 106 -3.66 -7.61 -14.35
C PHE A 106 -2.37 -8.28 -13.83
N ILE A 107 -1.47 -8.68 -14.74
CA ILE A 107 -0.19 -9.29 -14.36
C ILE A 107 0.65 -8.34 -13.51
N LEU A 108 0.75 -7.06 -13.87
CA LEU A 108 1.49 -6.07 -13.09
C LEU A 108 0.85 -5.82 -11.73
N ARG A 109 -0.47 -5.87 -11.61
CA ARG A 109 -1.15 -5.81 -10.32
C ARG A 109 -0.88 -7.02 -9.45
N MET A 110 -0.78 -8.23 -10.03
CA MET A 110 -0.31 -9.40 -9.29
C MET A 110 1.13 -9.21 -8.80
N LEU A 111 2.03 -8.72 -9.66
CA LEU A 111 3.42 -8.40 -9.28
C LEU A 111 3.49 -7.32 -8.20
N GLN A 112 2.63 -6.32 -8.22
CA GLN A 112 2.52 -5.34 -7.14
C GLN A 112 2.22 -6.03 -5.79
N GLY A 113 1.33 -7.02 -5.78
CA GLY A 113 1.06 -7.85 -4.60
C GLY A 113 2.29 -8.60 -4.10
N VAL A 114 3.14 -9.12 -5.02
CA VAL A 114 4.41 -9.77 -4.68
C VAL A 114 5.36 -8.82 -3.96
N PHE A 115 5.46 -7.57 -4.40
CA PHE A 115 6.33 -6.57 -3.81
C PHE A 115 5.71 -5.82 -2.62
N ALA A 116 4.53 -6.19 -2.15
CA ALA A 116 3.90 -5.59 -0.98
C ALA A 116 4.76 -5.69 0.29
N GLY A 117 4.41 -4.90 1.33
CA GLY A 117 5.02 -4.99 2.64
C GLY A 117 5.94 -3.81 3.02
N PHE A 118 5.98 -2.72 2.25
CA PHE A 118 6.78 -1.54 2.58
C PHE A 118 6.40 -0.98 3.95
N VAL A 119 5.13 -0.68 4.18
CA VAL A 119 4.63 -0.07 5.42
C VAL A 119 4.83 -0.99 6.62
N SER A 120 4.53 -2.29 6.48
CA SER A 120 4.68 -3.26 7.57
C SER A 120 6.15 -3.47 7.98
N ASN A 121 7.08 -3.53 7.03
CA ASN A 121 8.50 -3.63 7.33
C ASN A 121 9.05 -2.32 7.94
N SER A 122 8.60 -1.16 7.46
CA SER A 122 8.96 0.14 8.03
C SER A 122 8.48 0.27 9.48
N ASN A 123 7.23 -0.12 9.77
CA ASN A 123 6.69 -0.14 11.13
C ASN A 123 7.48 -1.11 12.04
N ALA A 124 7.81 -2.30 11.54
CA ALA A 124 8.59 -3.27 12.29
C ALA A 124 10.01 -2.75 12.59
N LEU A 125 10.65 -2.09 11.63
CA LEU A 125 11.97 -1.48 11.82
C LEU A 125 11.92 -0.38 12.89
N VAL A 126 10.94 0.54 12.80
CA VAL A 126 10.75 1.58 13.81
C VAL A 126 10.48 0.98 15.19
N ALA A 127 9.66 -0.06 15.28
CA ALA A 127 9.35 -0.73 16.55
C ALA A 127 10.56 -1.39 17.20
N THR A 128 11.48 -1.95 16.41
CA THR A 128 12.69 -2.62 16.93
C THR A 128 13.80 -1.64 17.32
N GLU A 129 13.94 -0.52 16.59
CA GLU A 129 15.00 0.47 16.83
C GLU A 129 14.61 1.53 17.89
N THR A 130 13.32 1.66 18.21
CA THR A 130 12.83 2.67 19.15
C THR A 130 12.82 2.13 20.58
N PRO A 131 13.26 2.91 21.60
CA PRO A 131 13.13 2.52 23.00
C PRO A 131 11.67 2.19 23.37
N LYS A 132 11.47 1.18 24.23
CA LYS A 132 10.13 0.64 24.58
C LYS A 132 9.16 1.72 25.04
N GLU A 133 9.64 2.69 25.82
CA GLU A 133 8.85 3.80 26.37
C GLU A 133 8.35 4.77 25.27
N LYS A 134 9.01 4.82 24.12
CA LYS A 134 8.70 5.70 22.98
C LYS A 134 8.06 4.96 21.79
N SER A 135 8.01 3.63 21.83
CA SER A 135 7.55 2.81 20.73
C SER A 135 6.10 3.10 20.32
N GLY A 136 5.20 3.31 21.30
CA GLY A 136 3.81 3.69 21.01
C GLY A 136 3.69 5.03 20.28
N GLN A 137 4.45 6.04 20.72
CA GLN A 137 4.50 7.35 20.05
C GLN A 137 5.06 7.24 18.63
N ALA A 138 6.16 6.48 18.45
CA ALA A 138 6.78 6.29 17.15
C ALA A 138 5.85 5.58 16.15
N LEU A 139 5.20 4.49 16.56
CA LEU A 139 4.22 3.78 15.72
C LEU A 139 2.97 4.62 15.45
N GLY A 140 2.53 5.43 16.42
CA GLY A 140 1.45 6.40 16.21
C GLY A 140 1.80 7.44 15.13
N THR A 141 3.04 7.95 15.15
CA THR A 141 3.53 8.87 14.10
C THR A 141 3.55 8.20 12.72
N MET A 142 4.02 6.95 12.63
CA MET A 142 4.01 6.17 11.38
C MET A 142 2.59 5.96 10.85
N ALA A 143 1.67 5.56 11.73
CA ALA A 143 0.26 5.35 11.38
C ALA A 143 -0.40 6.65 10.90
N SER A 144 -0.19 7.77 11.61
CA SER A 144 -0.69 9.09 11.20
C SER A 144 -0.15 9.52 9.84
N SER A 145 1.16 9.29 9.60
CA SER A 145 1.80 9.61 8.31
C SER A 145 1.19 8.81 7.17
N PHE A 146 1.01 7.49 7.36
CA PHE A 146 0.37 6.63 6.36
C PHE A 146 -1.08 7.06 6.08
N THR A 147 -1.85 7.30 7.14
CA THR A 147 -3.25 7.72 7.02
C THR A 147 -3.36 9.05 6.28
N ALA A 148 -2.55 10.05 6.65
CA ALA A 148 -2.54 11.34 5.96
C ALA A 148 -2.22 11.20 4.46
N GLY A 149 -1.22 10.37 4.11
CA GLY A 149 -0.90 10.06 2.72
C GLY A 149 -2.06 9.37 1.99
N ASN A 150 -2.66 8.39 2.65
CA ASN A 150 -3.78 7.61 2.09
C ASN A 150 -5.04 8.46 1.87
N LEU A 151 -5.28 9.48 2.69
CA LEU A 151 -6.39 10.42 2.54
C LEU A 151 -6.17 11.42 1.40
N LEU A 152 -4.94 11.91 1.25
CA LEU A 152 -4.59 12.87 0.19
C LEU A 152 -4.44 12.20 -1.18
N GLY A 153 -4.08 10.91 -1.22
CA GLY A 153 -3.80 10.21 -2.46
C GLY A 153 -4.91 10.25 -3.50
N PRO A 154 -6.17 9.93 -3.18
CA PRO A 154 -7.26 9.96 -4.16
C PRO A 154 -7.46 11.34 -4.79
N PHE A 155 -7.34 12.40 -3.99
CA PHE A 155 -7.43 13.78 -4.48
C PHE A 155 -6.26 14.10 -5.43
N ILE A 156 -5.03 13.79 -5.02
CA ILE A 156 -3.82 14.00 -5.82
C ILE A 156 -3.89 13.17 -7.11
N GLY A 157 -4.25 11.89 -7.02
CA GLY A 157 -4.37 11.00 -8.17
C GLY A 157 -5.44 11.44 -9.17
N GLY A 158 -6.60 11.87 -8.67
CA GLY A 158 -7.67 12.45 -9.49
C GLY A 158 -7.22 13.72 -10.21
N ALA A 159 -6.51 14.62 -9.51
CA ALA A 159 -5.96 15.84 -10.09
C ALA A 159 -4.88 15.54 -11.15
N LEU A 160 -3.91 14.70 -10.84
CA LEU A 160 -2.83 14.32 -11.77
C LEU A 160 -3.39 13.63 -13.02
N ALA A 161 -4.28 12.67 -12.87
CA ALA A 161 -4.87 11.96 -13.99
C ALA A 161 -5.77 12.84 -14.86
N SER A 162 -6.35 13.92 -14.29
CA SER A 162 -7.15 14.89 -15.02
C SER A 162 -6.32 15.91 -15.80
N ILE A 163 -5.14 16.29 -15.25
CA ILE A 163 -4.26 17.32 -15.87
C ILE A 163 -3.36 16.68 -16.93
N PHE A 164 -2.80 15.53 -16.64
CA PHE A 164 -1.83 14.87 -17.52
C PHE A 164 -2.45 13.71 -18.30
N SER A 165 -2.47 12.54 -17.71
CA SER A 165 -3.11 11.32 -18.23
C SER A 165 -2.95 10.21 -17.20
N TYR A 166 -3.72 9.12 -17.31
CA TYR A 166 -3.55 7.94 -16.46
C TYR A 166 -2.11 7.38 -16.52
N ARG A 167 -1.50 7.33 -17.72
CA ARG A 167 -0.15 6.81 -17.92
C ARG A 167 0.91 7.63 -17.21
N VAL A 168 0.84 8.96 -17.35
CA VAL A 168 1.78 9.87 -16.69
C VAL A 168 1.61 9.80 -15.17
N THR A 169 0.39 9.66 -14.67
CA THR A 169 0.13 9.48 -13.24
C THR A 169 0.83 8.24 -12.69
N PHE A 170 0.80 7.10 -13.40
CA PHE A 170 1.56 5.90 -12.98
C PHE A 170 3.08 6.14 -12.95
N PHE A 171 3.65 6.90 -13.89
CA PHE A 171 5.08 7.26 -13.83
C PHE A 171 5.39 8.17 -12.64
N ILE A 172 4.53 9.13 -12.33
CA ILE A 172 4.69 10.00 -11.16
C ILE A 172 4.62 9.16 -9.88
N THR A 173 3.65 8.24 -9.77
CA THR A 173 3.52 7.31 -8.63
C THR A 173 4.77 6.44 -8.47
N GLY A 174 5.26 5.86 -9.56
CA GLY A 174 6.50 5.10 -9.57
C GLY A 174 7.70 5.95 -9.11
N GLY A 175 7.77 7.20 -9.55
CA GLY A 175 8.77 8.19 -9.13
C GLY A 175 8.69 8.52 -7.63
N LEU A 176 7.50 8.71 -7.09
CA LEU A 176 7.29 8.93 -5.66
C LEU A 176 7.80 7.74 -4.82
N LEU A 177 7.50 6.51 -5.23
CA LEU A 177 8.01 5.33 -4.54
C LEU A 177 9.51 5.14 -4.71
N LEU A 178 10.09 5.57 -5.84
CA LEU A 178 11.54 5.62 -6.03
C LEU A 178 12.18 6.62 -5.06
N ILE A 179 11.55 7.77 -4.82
CA ILE A 179 12.00 8.73 -3.79
C ILE A 179 11.94 8.07 -2.41
N ALA A 180 10.85 7.39 -2.06
CA ALA A 180 10.74 6.65 -0.79
C ALA A 180 11.82 5.56 -0.65
N PHE A 181 12.15 4.87 -1.75
CA PHE A 181 13.28 3.92 -1.80
C PHE A 181 14.62 4.61 -1.53
N LEU A 182 14.93 5.71 -2.21
CA LEU A 182 16.19 6.44 -2.05
C LEU A 182 16.32 7.02 -0.63
N LEU A 183 15.26 7.60 -0.08
CA LEU A 183 15.24 8.06 1.30
C LEU A 183 15.55 6.91 2.28
N SER A 184 14.91 5.75 2.07
CA SER A 184 15.15 4.57 2.91
C SER A 184 16.56 4.01 2.73
N LEU A 185 17.10 4.00 1.50
CA LEU A 185 18.42 3.48 1.19
C LEU A 185 19.52 4.27 1.89
N PHE A 186 19.49 5.60 1.76
CA PHE A 186 20.59 6.46 2.19
C PHE A 186 20.48 6.90 3.67
N PHE A 187 19.27 7.06 4.19
CA PHE A 187 19.08 7.69 5.49
C PHE A 187 18.60 6.75 6.59
N VAL A 188 18.05 5.59 6.26
CA VAL A 188 17.61 4.61 7.26
C VAL A 188 18.76 3.69 7.62
N HIS A 189 18.95 3.44 8.91
CA HIS A 189 19.97 2.53 9.43
C HIS A 189 19.31 1.49 10.32
N GLU A 190 19.64 0.22 10.13
CA GLU A 190 19.25 -0.90 10.99
C GLU A 190 20.49 -1.34 11.75
N THR A 191 20.55 -1.04 13.06
CA THR A 191 21.77 -1.16 13.84
C THR A 191 21.84 -2.42 14.67
N ASP A 192 20.73 -2.87 15.25
CA ASP A 192 20.68 -3.97 16.22
C ASP A 192 20.01 -5.24 15.67
N PHE A 193 20.10 -5.46 14.36
CA PHE A 193 19.48 -6.63 13.76
C PHE A 193 20.14 -7.93 14.27
N LYS A 194 19.31 -8.79 14.89
CA LYS A 194 19.70 -10.14 15.31
C LYS A 194 18.81 -11.15 14.54
N PRO A 195 19.38 -11.98 13.66
CA PRO A 195 18.61 -12.98 12.93
C PRO A 195 17.87 -13.91 13.89
N VAL A 196 16.61 -14.17 13.60
CA VAL A 196 15.83 -15.15 14.36
C VAL A 196 16.28 -16.55 13.96
N THR A 197 16.72 -17.36 14.91
CA THR A 197 17.14 -18.74 14.69
C THR A 197 15.96 -19.62 14.29
N GLU A 198 16.17 -20.58 13.38
CA GLU A 198 15.12 -21.45 12.81
C GLU A 198 14.27 -22.20 13.85
N LYS A 199 14.84 -22.59 14.99
CA LYS A 199 14.09 -23.21 16.12
C LYS A 199 12.93 -22.37 16.68
N LYS A 200 12.93 -21.03 16.49
CA LYS A 200 11.81 -20.16 16.89
C LYS A 200 10.74 -20.00 15.81
N LEU A 201 11.07 -20.24 14.55
CA LEU A 201 10.15 -20.09 13.40
C LEU A 201 9.17 -21.27 13.30
N ASP A 202 9.58 -22.48 13.68
CA ASP A 202 8.73 -23.69 13.63
C ASP A 202 7.63 -23.71 14.71
N LYS A 203 7.71 -22.84 15.72
CA LYS A 203 6.69 -22.73 16.78
C LYS A 203 5.45 -21.91 16.39
N ALA A 204 5.39 -21.33 15.19
CA ALA A 204 4.23 -20.54 14.79
C ALA A 204 2.91 -21.36 14.77
N SER A 205 2.98 -22.65 14.47
CA SER A 205 1.83 -23.58 14.56
C SER A 205 1.43 -23.88 16.01
N GLY A 206 2.35 -23.73 16.97
CA GLY A 206 2.09 -23.89 18.40
C GLY A 206 1.44 -22.66 19.05
N VAL A 207 1.64 -21.47 18.47
CA VAL A 207 1.15 -20.19 19.03
C VAL A 207 -0.37 -20.19 19.19
N ILE A 208 -1.12 -20.79 18.25
CA ILE A 208 -2.58 -20.89 18.34
C ILE A 208 -3.01 -21.73 19.57
N LYS A 209 -2.25 -22.75 19.94
CA LYS A 209 -2.52 -23.61 21.12
C LYS A 209 -2.13 -22.94 22.43
N GLU A 210 -1.18 -22.00 22.40
CA GLU A 210 -0.73 -21.25 23.58
C GLU A 210 -1.54 -19.97 23.83
N LEU A 211 -2.48 -19.61 22.93
CA LEU A 211 -3.33 -18.43 23.09
C LEU A 211 -4.33 -18.64 24.25
N ARG A 212 -4.34 -17.70 25.18
CA ARG A 212 -5.25 -17.71 26.34
C ARG A 212 -6.73 -17.68 25.95
N SER A 213 -7.08 -17.14 24.78
CA SER A 213 -8.45 -17.02 24.27
C SER A 213 -8.47 -17.05 22.73
N PRO A 214 -8.33 -18.24 22.09
CA PRO A 214 -8.30 -18.35 20.62
C PRO A 214 -9.61 -17.87 19.97
N GLN A 215 -10.75 -18.04 20.64
CA GLN A 215 -12.07 -17.58 20.16
C GLN A 215 -12.15 -16.06 20.05
N LEU A 216 -11.60 -15.32 21.03
CA LEU A 216 -11.56 -13.86 20.99
C LEU A 216 -10.72 -13.37 19.81
N ILE A 217 -9.56 -13.98 19.57
CA ILE A 217 -8.67 -13.61 18.47
C ILE A 217 -9.33 -13.90 17.13
N PHE A 218 -9.98 -15.06 17.00
CA PHE A 218 -10.75 -15.40 15.80
C PHE A 218 -11.90 -14.41 15.56
N GLY A 219 -12.63 -14.04 16.62
CA GLY A 219 -13.69 -13.02 16.56
C GLY A 219 -13.16 -11.66 16.07
N LEU A 220 -12.03 -11.20 16.63
CA LEU A 220 -11.39 -9.94 16.22
C LEU A 220 -10.92 -9.98 14.75
N LEU A 221 -10.32 -11.10 14.31
CA LEU A 221 -9.92 -11.29 12.92
C LEU A 221 -11.13 -11.27 11.98
N LEU A 222 -12.20 -11.98 12.33
CA LEU A 222 -13.44 -12.01 11.54
C LEU A 222 -14.08 -10.63 11.46
N THR A 223 -14.18 -9.91 12.59
CA THR A 223 -14.70 -8.54 12.62
C THR A 223 -13.87 -7.61 11.74
N THR A 224 -12.54 -7.68 11.84
CA THR A 224 -11.64 -6.90 11.00
C THR A 224 -11.83 -7.24 9.52
N LEU A 225 -11.96 -8.52 9.19
CA LEU A 225 -12.20 -8.98 7.81
C LEU A 225 -13.50 -8.40 7.26
N ILE A 226 -14.60 -8.46 8.02
CA ILE A 226 -15.91 -7.91 7.61
C ILE A 226 -15.83 -6.40 7.39
N ILE A 227 -15.23 -5.65 8.33
CA ILE A 227 -15.07 -4.20 8.23
C ILE A 227 -14.22 -3.84 6.99
N GLN A 228 -13.11 -4.52 6.78
CA GLN A 228 -12.22 -4.25 5.64
C GLN A 228 -12.88 -4.65 4.32
N ALA A 229 -13.64 -5.74 4.27
CA ALA A 229 -14.38 -6.14 3.10
C ALA A 229 -15.45 -5.09 2.74
N ALA A 230 -16.22 -4.62 3.74
CA ALA A 230 -17.23 -3.57 3.55
C ALA A 230 -16.60 -2.27 3.03
N ASN A 231 -15.54 -1.78 3.68
CA ASN A 231 -14.87 -0.53 3.30
C ASN A 231 -14.25 -0.60 1.89
N ASN A 232 -13.65 -1.74 1.52
CA ASN A 232 -12.96 -1.86 0.23
C ASN A 232 -13.86 -2.29 -0.93
N SER A 233 -15.07 -2.79 -0.67
CA SER A 233 -16.01 -3.21 -1.74
C SER A 233 -16.51 -2.05 -2.61
N ILE A 234 -16.55 -0.85 -2.05
CA ILE A 234 -17.07 0.35 -2.72
C ILE A 234 -16.03 0.95 -3.67
N ASN A 235 -14.74 0.89 -3.31
CA ASN A 235 -13.66 1.57 -4.02
C ASN A 235 -13.62 1.33 -5.55
N PRO A 236 -13.73 0.09 -6.06
CA PRO A 236 -13.64 -0.16 -7.50
C PRO A 236 -14.88 0.29 -8.28
N ILE A 237 -15.96 0.67 -7.60
CA ILE A 237 -17.25 0.99 -8.23
C ILE A 237 -17.51 2.51 -8.25
N VAL A 238 -16.96 3.25 -7.27
CA VAL A 238 -17.25 4.69 -7.09
C VAL A 238 -17.02 5.48 -8.37
N SER A 239 -15.86 5.33 -9.01
CA SER A 239 -15.52 6.10 -10.20
C SER A 239 -16.38 5.76 -11.42
N LEU A 240 -16.81 4.50 -11.55
CA LEU A 240 -17.72 4.08 -12.62
C LEU A 240 -19.13 4.62 -12.38
N TYR A 241 -19.57 4.64 -11.11
CA TYR A 241 -20.86 5.24 -10.74
C TYR A 241 -20.86 6.75 -10.96
N VAL A 242 -19.81 7.46 -10.58
CA VAL A 242 -19.62 8.89 -10.88
C VAL A 242 -19.66 9.13 -12.39
N LYS A 243 -18.96 8.30 -13.18
CA LYS A 243 -18.99 8.38 -14.64
C LYS A 243 -20.42 8.24 -15.21
N GLN A 244 -21.18 7.30 -14.66
CA GLN A 244 -22.58 7.10 -15.07
C GLN A 244 -23.48 8.29 -14.71
N LEU A 245 -23.37 8.81 -13.48
CA LEU A 245 -24.17 9.96 -13.02
C LEU A 245 -23.86 11.24 -13.81
N MET A 246 -22.60 11.44 -14.16
CA MET A 246 -22.18 12.62 -14.93
C MET A 246 -22.45 12.49 -16.43
N ALA A 247 -22.99 11.36 -16.92
CA ALA A 247 -23.26 11.10 -18.34
C ALA A 247 -22.08 11.49 -19.26
N ASN A 248 -20.84 11.26 -18.80
CA ASN A 248 -19.58 11.66 -19.44
C ASN A 248 -19.38 13.20 -19.59
N HIS A 249 -20.15 14.03 -18.90
CA HIS A 249 -19.95 15.47 -18.90
C HIS A 249 -19.02 15.91 -17.76
N GLY A 250 -18.11 16.85 -18.04
CA GLY A 250 -17.19 17.39 -17.05
C GLY A 250 -15.99 16.46 -16.74
N ASN A 251 -15.24 16.82 -15.71
CA ASN A 251 -14.02 16.09 -15.31
C ASN A 251 -14.33 14.95 -14.33
N VAL A 252 -14.79 13.82 -14.88
CA VAL A 252 -15.17 12.62 -14.12
C VAL A 252 -14.03 12.14 -13.22
N VAL A 253 -12.78 12.19 -13.69
CA VAL A 253 -11.60 11.69 -12.97
C VAL A 253 -11.33 12.52 -11.73
N PHE A 254 -11.32 13.84 -11.86
CA PHE A 254 -11.11 14.76 -10.74
C PHE A 254 -12.22 14.62 -9.69
N ILE A 255 -13.48 14.61 -10.11
CA ILE A 255 -14.63 14.46 -9.21
C ILE A 255 -14.60 13.12 -8.49
N SER A 256 -14.22 12.03 -9.17
CA SER A 256 -14.03 10.72 -8.54
C SER A 256 -12.95 10.76 -7.46
N GLY A 257 -11.86 11.48 -7.72
CA GLY A 257 -10.78 11.68 -6.73
C GLY A 257 -11.24 12.45 -5.50
N VAL A 258 -12.00 13.55 -5.71
CA VAL A 258 -12.58 14.33 -4.61
C VAL A 258 -13.54 13.48 -3.78
N ILE A 259 -14.47 12.76 -4.40
CA ILE A 259 -15.45 11.91 -3.71
C ILE A 259 -14.73 10.80 -2.93
N ALA A 260 -13.70 10.18 -3.50
CA ALA A 260 -12.93 9.13 -2.82
C ALA A 260 -12.12 9.67 -1.63
N ALA A 261 -11.79 10.96 -1.60
CA ALA A 261 -11.09 11.60 -0.47
C ALA A 261 -12.02 12.02 0.68
N LEU A 262 -13.32 12.24 0.41
CA LEU A 262 -14.29 12.75 1.41
C LEU A 262 -14.38 11.90 2.69
N PRO A 263 -14.40 10.55 2.65
CA PRO A 263 -14.46 9.74 3.86
C PRO A 263 -13.28 9.96 4.80
N GLY A 264 -12.19 10.53 4.31
CA GLY A 264 -11.02 10.85 5.11
C GLY A 264 -11.08 12.20 5.80
N ILE A 265 -12.04 13.05 5.46
CA ILE A 265 -12.24 14.39 6.05
C ILE A 265 -13.29 14.34 7.17
N ALA A 266 -14.19 13.35 7.12
CA ALA A 266 -15.23 13.10 8.14
C ALA A 266 -14.70 12.28 9.33
#